data_ca227453af59b4d9051d867cc555066e
#
_entry.id   ca227453af59b4d9051d867cc555066e
#
_cell.length_a   1.000
_cell.length_b   1.000
_cell.length_c   1.000
_cell.angle_alpha   90.00
_cell.angle_beta   90.00
_cell.angle_gamma   90.00
#
_symmetry.space_group_name_H-M   'P 1'
#
loop_
_entity.id
_entity.type
_entity.pdbx_description
1 polymer ?
#
loop_
_entity_poly.entity_id
_entity_poly.type
_entity_poly.pdbx_seq_one_letter_code
_entity_poly.pdbx_strand_id
1 'polypeptide(L)'
;MKRRMWLMVALLMLLPMALMMSACAKSGVSSATQAEQAALDAERDRQEELARQRALEEERLQQEQLLSQQAMDAERSRFMNENIYFEFDKSRLLPEAQEILRNKADWMRANPNVTAIIEGHTDERGTTEYNLALGERRAESAKSFLVDLGISASRLTTISYGEERPLDPRSN
;
A
#
# COMPACT_ATOMS: atom_id res chain seq x y z
N MET A 1 55.89 41.35 -9.15
CA MET A 1 54.51 41.68 -9.53
C MET A 1 54.37 42.36 -10.89
N LYS A 2 55.30 43.18 -11.38
CA LYS A 2 55.18 43.90 -12.66
C LYS A 2 55.22 42.99 -13.92
N ARG A 3 55.91 41.84 -13.91
CA ARG A 3 55.98 40.91 -15.06
C ARG A 3 54.67 40.16 -15.34
N ARG A 4 53.88 39.83 -14.32
CA ARG A 4 52.59 39.15 -14.47
C ARG A 4 51.48 40.08 -14.99
N MET A 5 51.58 41.36 -14.66
CA MET A 5 50.61 42.38 -15.11
C MET A 5 50.79 42.68 -16.60
N TRP A 6 52.01 42.61 -17.12
CA TRP A 6 52.31 42.84 -18.57
C TRP A 6 51.84 41.65 -19.43
N LEU A 7 51.90 40.44 -18.95
CA LEU A 7 51.38 39.24 -19.63
C LEU A 7 49.83 39.25 -19.71
N MET A 8 49.16 39.76 -18.69
CA MET A 8 47.71 39.88 -18.70
C MET A 8 47.24 40.99 -19.67
N VAL A 9 47.97 42.08 -19.79
CA VAL A 9 47.66 43.16 -20.73
C VAL A 9 47.94 42.73 -22.18
N ALA A 10 48.98 41.94 -22.42
CA ALA A 10 49.29 41.40 -23.76
C ALA A 10 48.26 40.35 -24.21
N LEU A 11 47.72 39.55 -23.26
CA LEU A 11 46.64 38.55 -23.52
C LEU A 11 45.30 39.23 -23.81
N LEU A 12 45.03 40.41 -23.20
CA LEU A 12 43.79 41.15 -23.41
C LEU A 12 43.72 41.85 -24.76
N MET A 13 44.88 42.20 -25.37
CA MET A 13 44.95 42.88 -26.68
C MET A 13 44.88 41.91 -27.86
N LEU A 14 45.05 40.60 -27.65
CA LEU A 14 44.97 39.58 -28.72
C LEU A 14 43.54 39.04 -28.92
N LEU A 15 42.62 39.30 -27.98
CA LEU A 15 41.24 38.81 -28.04
C LEU A 15 40.36 39.44 -29.12
N PRO A 16 40.48 40.75 -29.49
CA PRO A 16 39.56 41.35 -30.49
C PRO A 16 39.90 40.97 -31.93
N MET A 17 41.11 40.41 -32.21
CA MET A 17 41.49 40.11 -33.59
C MET A 17 41.02 38.74 -34.09
N ALA A 18 40.59 37.85 -33.19
CA ALA A 18 40.02 36.54 -33.54
C ALA A 18 38.51 36.60 -33.82
N LEU A 19 37.80 37.67 -33.44
CA LEU A 19 36.38 37.85 -33.62
C LEU A 19 35.94 38.48 -34.96
N MET A 20 36.89 38.96 -35.77
CA MET A 20 36.58 39.61 -37.05
C MET A 20 36.66 38.68 -38.28
N MET A 21 36.98 37.40 -38.13
CA MET A 21 37.05 36.45 -39.26
C MET A 21 35.86 35.47 -39.35
N SER A 22 34.79 35.66 -38.55
CA SER A 22 33.59 34.80 -38.62
C SER A 22 32.35 35.44 -39.30
N ALA A 23 32.56 36.44 -40.11
CA ALA A 23 31.46 37.07 -40.86
C ALA A 23 31.69 36.89 -42.36
N CYS A 24 31.42 35.68 -42.87
CA CYS A 24 30.94 35.42 -44.24
C CYS A 24 31.09 33.92 -44.58
N ALA A 25 30.40 33.07 -43.85
CA ALA A 25 30.01 31.77 -44.37
C ALA A 25 28.51 31.67 -44.25
N LYS A 26 27.78 32.43 -45.06
CA LYS A 26 26.39 32.18 -45.35
C LYS A 26 26.38 31.01 -46.33
N SER A 27 26.80 29.81 -45.82
CA SER A 27 26.60 28.55 -46.52
C SER A 27 25.11 28.30 -46.51
N GLY A 28 24.49 28.37 -47.68
CA GLY A 28 23.13 27.97 -47.90
C GLY A 28 22.99 26.53 -47.43
N VAL A 29 22.40 26.36 -46.29
CA VAL A 29 21.92 25.03 -45.81
C VAL A 29 20.97 24.57 -46.91
N SER A 30 21.33 23.49 -47.60
CA SER A 30 20.51 22.98 -48.70
C SER A 30 19.13 22.60 -48.15
N SER A 31 18.08 22.82 -48.92
CA SER A 31 16.71 22.47 -48.51
C SER A 31 16.57 21.00 -48.07
N ALA A 32 17.45 20.12 -48.53
CA ALA A 32 17.56 18.72 -48.15
C ALA A 32 18.00 18.55 -46.71
N THR A 33 18.98 19.33 -46.20
CA THR A 33 19.44 19.30 -44.80
C THR A 33 18.40 19.82 -43.82
N GLN A 34 17.59 20.81 -44.24
CA GLN A 34 16.49 21.33 -43.43
C GLN A 34 15.34 20.33 -43.30
N ALA A 35 15.02 19.62 -44.41
CA ALA A 35 13.98 18.59 -44.38
C ALA A 35 14.41 17.37 -43.52
N GLU A 36 15.68 16.98 -43.55
CA GLU A 36 16.22 15.91 -42.73
C GLU A 36 16.22 16.26 -41.23
N GLN A 37 16.60 17.48 -40.87
CA GLN A 37 16.52 17.98 -39.51
C GLN A 37 15.06 18.04 -39.00
N ALA A 38 14.14 18.53 -39.79
CA ALA A 38 12.71 18.57 -39.43
C ALA A 38 12.15 17.15 -39.22
N ALA A 39 12.60 16.16 -39.99
CA ALA A 39 12.19 14.77 -39.81
C ALA A 39 12.74 14.17 -38.51
N LEU A 40 14.01 14.45 -38.16
CA LEU A 40 14.62 14.02 -36.89
C LEU A 40 13.96 14.68 -35.67
N ASP A 41 13.62 15.96 -35.77
CA ASP A 41 12.93 16.66 -34.68
C ASP A 41 11.50 16.11 -34.49
N ALA A 42 10.77 15.85 -35.59
CA ALA A 42 9.46 15.22 -35.53
C ALA A 42 9.49 13.78 -34.96
N GLU A 43 10.55 13.04 -35.23
CA GLU A 43 10.74 11.72 -34.64
C GLU A 43 11.07 11.78 -33.14
N ARG A 44 11.89 12.75 -32.73
CA ARG A 44 12.18 13.02 -31.31
C ARG A 44 10.92 13.39 -30.53
N ASP A 45 10.11 14.28 -31.09
CA ASP A 45 8.84 14.72 -30.47
C ASP A 45 7.88 13.55 -30.30
N ARG A 46 7.80 12.64 -31.31
CA ARG A 46 7.00 11.42 -31.18
C ARG A 46 7.52 10.48 -30.11
N GLN A 47 8.85 10.33 -30.00
CA GLN A 47 9.44 9.48 -28.97
C GLN A 47 9.22 10.07 -27.56
N GLU A 48 9.34 11.39 -27.41
CA GLU A 48 9.04 12.06 -26.16
C GLU A 48 7.56 11.92 -25.77
N GLU A 49 6.65 12.06 -26.72
CA GLU A 49 5.22 11.89 -26.48
C GLU A 49 4.90 10.44 -26.05
N LEU A 50 5.48 9.45 -26.75
CA LEU A 50 5.33 8.03 -26.39
C LEU A 50 5.94 7.75 -25.01
N ALA A 51 7.05 8.37 -24.68
CA ALA A 51 7.68 8.21 -23.36
C ALA A 51 6.79 8.83 -22.25
N ARG A 52 6.19 10.00 -22.50
CA ARG A 52 5.24 10.62 -21.57
C ARG A 52 3.99 9.77 -21.38
N GLN A 53 3.45 9.21 -22.45
CA GLN A 53 2.26 8.34 -22.37
C GLN A 53 2.56 7.07 -21.57
N ARG A 54 3.72 6.44 -21.78
CA ARG A 54 4.16 5.27 -21.00
C ARG A 54 4.35 5.61 -19.52
N ALA A 55 4.98 6.74 -19.22
CA ALA A 55 5.17 7.18 -17.84
C ALA A 55 3.83 7.41 -17.11
N LEU A 56 2.86 8.05 -17.78
CA LEU A 56 1.52 8.24 -17.23
C LEU A 56 0.77 6.92 -17.03
N GLU A 57 0.93 5.96 -17.95
CA GLU A 57 0.32 4.63 -17.83
C GLU A 57 0.94 3.84 -16.67
N GLU A 58 2.28 3.88 -16.54
CA GLU A 58 2.99 3.26 -15.42
C GLU A 58 2.57 3.87 -14.08
N GLU A 59 2.47 5.20 -13.99
CA GLU A 59 2.00 5.88 -12.77
C GLU A 59 0.56 5.47 -12.41
N ARG A 60 -0.33 5.39 -13.41
CA ARG A 60 -1.71 4.94 -13.19
C ARG A 60 -1.78 3.51 -12.69
N LEU A 61 -0.99 2.59 -13.29
CA LEU A 61 -0.92 1.20 -12.85
C LEU A 61 -0.36 1.06 -11.43
N GLN A 62 0.67 1.84 -11.08
CA GLN A 62 1.21 1.87 -9.73
C GLN A 62 0.18 2.38 -8.72
N GLN A 63 -0.56 3.43 -9.07
CA GLN A 63 -1.61 3.97 -8.21
C GLN A 63 -2.75 2.96 -8.01
N GLU A 64 -3.18 2.27 -9.06
CA GLU A 64 -4.20 1.22 -8.99
C GLU A 64 -3.74 0.06 -8.09
N GLN A 65 -2.49 -0.39 -8.24
CA GLN A 65 -1.91 -1.42 -7.38
C GLN A 65 -1.86 -0.99 -5.91
N LEU A 66 -1.46 0.25 -5.64
CA LEU A 66 -1.42 0.79 -4.29
C LEU A 66 -2.81 0.84 -3.65
N LEU A 67 -3.82 1.31 -4.38
CA LEU A 67 -5.21 1.36 -3.91
C LEU A 67 -5.76 -0.05 -3.65
N SER A 68 -5.47 -0.99 -4.54
CA SER A 68 -5.84 -2.40 -4.38
C SER A 68 -5.20 -3.00 -3.12
N GLN A 69 -3.92 -2.76 -2.90
CA GLN A 69 -3.21 -3.23 -1.71
C GLN A 69 -3.81 -2.62 -0.43
N GLN A 70 -4.06 -1.32 -0.41
CA GLN A 70 -4.69 -0.64 0.72
C GLN A 70 -6.09 -1.20 1.04
N ALA A 71 -6.89 -1.50 0.02
CA ALA A 71 -8.20 -2.10 0.19
C ALA A 71 -8.10 -3.50 0.82
N MET A 72 -7.18 -4.35 0.35
CA MET A 72 -6.94 -5.67 0.93
C MET A 72 -6.46 -5.59 2.38
N ASP A 73 -5.56 -4.67 2.69
CA ASP A 73 -5.05 -4.47 4.05
C ASP A 73 -6.13 -3.94 4.99
N ALA A 74 -7.03 -3.08 4.52
CA ALA A 74 -8.18 -2.58 5.28
C ALA A 74 -9.18 -3.71 5.58
N GLU A 75 -9.49 -4.57 4.61
CA GLU A 75 -10.36 -5.73 4.81
C GLU A 75 -9.74 -6.72 5.80
N ARG A 76 -8.45 -7.00 5.67
CA ARG A 76 -7.72 -7.85 6.61
C ARG A 76 -7.72 -7.27 8.02
N SER A 77 -7.49 -5.96 8.14
CA SER A 77 -7.52 -5.27 9.43
C SER A 77 -8.90 -5.33 10.08
N ARG A 78 -9.98 -5.15 9.30
CA ARG A 78 -11.35 -5.33 9.79
C ARG A 78 -11.58 -6.76 10.26
N PHE A 79 -11.20 -7.76 9.45
CA PHE A 79 -11.31 -9.17 9.83
C PHE A 79 -10.63 -9.46 11.16
N MET A 80 -9.44 -8.92 11.41
CA MET A 80 -8.67 -9.19 12.63
C MET A 80 -9.19 -8.42 13.85
N ASN A 81 -9.62 -7.18 13.68
CA ASN A 81 -9.88 -6.26 14.80
C ASN A 81 -11.36 -6.07 15.13
N GLU A 82 -12.28 -6.55 14.29
CA GLU A 82 -13.71 -6.47 14.58
C GLU A 82 -14.12 -7.58 15.55
N ASN A 83 -14.41 -7.20 16.79
CA ASN A 83 -14.77 -8.11 17.87
C ASN A 83 -16.28 -8.40 17.87
N ILE A 84 -16.65 -9.58 18.38
CA ILE A 84 -18.02 -9.92 18.71
C ILE A 84 -18.23 -9.85 20.21
N TYR A 85 -19.42 -9.45 20.64
CA TYR A 85 -19.77 -9.30 22.03
C TYR A 85 -20.89 -10.26 22.43
N PHE A 86 -20.93 -10.55 23.72
CA PHE A 86 -21.93 -11.44 24.33
C PHE A 86 -22.66 -10.71 25.46
N GLU A 87 -23.87 -11.16 25.76
CA GLU A 87 -24.52 -10.74 26.98
C GLU A 87 -23.74 -11.21 28.21
N PHE A 88 -23.98 -10.57 29.33
CA PHE A 88 -23.37 -10.96 30.59
C PHE A 88 -23.66 -12.43 30.91
N ASP A 89 -22.59 -13.14 31.26
CA ASP A 89 -22.61 -14.55 31.63
C ASP A 89 -23.23 -15.50 30.57
N LYS A 90 -23.20 -15.10 29.30
CA LYS A 90 -23.71 -15.91 28.19
C LYS A 90 -22.65 -16.15 27.12
N SER A 91 -22.82 -17.29 26.41
CA SER A 91 -22.04 -17.65 25.23
C SER A 91 -22.89 -17.75 23.96
N ARG A 92 -24.18 -17.40 24.04
CA ARG A 92 -25.08 -17.36 22.87
C ARG A 92 -24.74 -16.16 22.00
N LEU A 93 -24.61 -16.38 20.70
CA LEU A 93 -24.35 -15.33 19.72
C LEU A 93 -25.57 -14.42 19.58
N LEU A 94 -25.34 -13.12 19.71
CA LEU A 94 -26.29 -12.06 19.39
C LEU A 94 -26.47 -11.93 17.87
N PRO A 95 -27.60 -11.37 17.38
CA PRO A 95 -27.79 -11.13 15.95
C PRO A 95 -26.65 -10.32 15.30
N GLU A 96 -26.16 -9.29 15.99
CA GLU A 96 -25.05 -8.44 15.54
C GLU A 96 -23.75 -9.24 15.44
N ALA A 97 -23.47 -10.11 16.42
CA ALA A 97 -22.32 -11.01 16.40
C ALA A 97 -22.40 -12.01 15.23
N GLN A 98 -23.58 -12.51 14.93
CA GLN A 98 -23.80 -13.39 13.78
C GLN A 98 -23.55 -12.68 12.45
N GLU A 99 -23.93 -11.39 12.32
CA GLU A 99 -23.66 -10.58 11.13
C GLU A 99 -22.14 -10.41 10.91
N ILE A 100 -21.43 -10.04 11.97
CA ILE A 100 -19.97 -9.92 11.94
C ILE A 100 -19.32 -11.25 11.52
N LEU A 101 -19.79 -12.36 12.10
CA LEU A 101 -19.24 -13.69 11.75
C LEU A 101 -19.58 -14.10 10.31
N ARG A 102 -20.73 -13.69 9.73
CA ARG A 102 -21.02 -13.91 8.30
C ARG A 102 -20.00 -13.18 7.44
N ASN A 103 -19.73 -11.91 7.72
CA ASN A 103 -18.74 -11.13 6.99
C ASN A 103 -17.34 -11.75 7.09
N LYS A 104 -16.97 -12.24 8.29
CA LYS A 104 -15.71 -12.98 8.50
C LYS A 104 -15.67 -14.29 7.70
N ALA A 105 -16.78 -15.03 7.63
CA ALA A 105 -16.86 -16.24 6.83
C ALA A 105 -16.72 -15.96 5.34
N ASP A 106 -17.34 -14.87 4.83
CA ASP A 106 -17.20 -14.44 3.43
C ASP A 106 -15.75 -14.12 3.09
N TRP A 107 -15.09 -13.36 3.95
CA TRP A 107 -13.68 -13.05 3.79
C TRP A 107 -12.80 -14.30 3.83
N MET A 108 -13.04 -15.24 4.75
CA MET A 108 -12.30 -16.50 4.82
C MET A 108 -12.53 -17.40 3.58
N ARG A 109 -13.72 -17.36 2.97
CA ARG A 109 -13.99 -18.06 1.71
C ARG A 109 -13.19 -17.48 0.54
N ALA A 110 -13.07 -16.16 0.48
CA ALA A 110 -12.24 -15.47 -0.50
C ALA A 110 -10.73 -15.70 -0.28
N ASN A 111 -10.32 -16.07 0.97
CA ASN A 111 -8.94 -16.28 1.36
C ASN A 111 -8.72 -17.71 1.89
N PRO A 112 -8.70 -18.74 1.03
CA PRO A 112 -8.75 -20.15 1.45
C PRO A 112 -7.52 -20.61 2.25
N ASN A 113 -6.38 -19.95 2.13
CA ASN A 113 -5.13 -20.29 2.82
C ASN A 113 -5.02 -19.68 4.21
N VAL A 114 -5.96 -18.83 4.63
CA VAL A 114 -5.94 -18.18 5.94
C VAL A 114 -6.53 -19.12 6.98
N THR A 115 -5.84 -19.26 8.12
CA THR A 115 -6.33 -19.88 9.35
C THR A 115 -6.63 -18.78 10.37
N ALA A 116 -7.54 -19.01 11.31
CA ALA A 116 -7.90 -18.05 12.33
C ALA A 116 -7.82 -18.67 13.73
N ILE A 117 -7.35 -17.87 14.68
CA ILE A 117 -7.45 -18.14 16.11
C ILE A 117 -8.62 -17.31 16.64
N ILE A 118 -9.55 -17.96 17.33
CA ILE A 118 -10.71 -17.34 17.96
C ILE A 118 -10.40 -17.25 19.45
N GLU A 119 -10.15 -16.02 19.91
CA GLU A 119 -9.81 -15.75 21.30
C GLU A 119 -11.09 -15.44 22.09
N GLY A 120 -11.26 -16.15 23.22
CA GLY A 120 -12.36 -15.95 24.14
C GLY A 120 -11.93 -15.12 25.35
N HIS A 121 -12.63 -14.03 25.61
CA HIS A 121 -12.36 -13.10 26.70
C HIS A 121 -13.58 -12.90 27.57
N THR A 122 -13.37 -12.57 28.84
CA THR A 122 -14.43 -12.21 29.79
C THR A 122 -14.01 -10.96 30.54
N ASP A 123 -14.94 -10.41 31.31
CA ASP A 123 -14.63 -9.42 32.36
C ASP A 123 -14.07 -10.11 33.62
N GLU A 124 -13.65 -9.31 34.60
CA GLU A 124 -12.99 -9.74 35.85
C GLU A 124 -13.95 -10.32 36.89
N ARG A 125 -15.27 -10.36 36.62
CA ARG A 125 -16.26 -10.82 37.58
C ARG A 125 -16.31 -12.34 37.62
N GLY A 126 -16.09 -12.93 38.77
CA GLY A 126 -16.13 -14.36 38.97
C GLY A 126 -14.78 -14.93 39.41
N THR A 127 -14.58 -16.24 39.21
CA THR A 127 -13.29 -16.88 39.41
C THR A 127 -12.56 -17.08 38.09
N THR A 128 -11.26 -17.13 38.13
CA THR A 128 -10.43 -17.32 36.92
C THR A 128 -10.82 -18.60 36.17
N GLU A 129 -11.07 -19.70 36.88
CA GLU A 129 -11.49 -20.96 36.26
C GLU A 129 -12.85 -20.82 35.57
N TYR A 130 -13.78 -20.12 36.19
CA TYR A 130 -15.09 -19.86 35.57
C TYR A 130 -14.95 -19.02 34.32
N ASN A 131 -14.16 -17.95 34.38
CA ASN A 131 -13.92 -17.02 33.28
C ASN A 131 -13.18 -17.70 32.10
N LEU A 132 -12.20 -18.55 32.37
CA LEU A 132 -11.58 -19.39 31.35
C LEU A 132 -12.61 -20.30 30.66
N ALA A 133 -13.45 -20.98 31.44
CA ALA A 133 -14.49 -21.85 30.88
C ALA A 133 -15.57 -21.05 30.09
N LEU A 134 -15.91 -19.84 30.52
CA LEU A 134 -16.86 -18.98 29.80
C LEU A 134 -16.25 -18.47 28.49
N GLY A 135 -14.98 -18.05 28.50
CA GLY A 135 -14.26 -17.63 27.30
C GLY A 135 -14.16 -18.77 26.28
N GLU A 136 -13.88 -19.99 26.73
CA GLU A 136 -13.86 -21.18 25.84
C GLU A 136 -15.23 -21.44 25.22
N ARG A 137 -16.32 -21.41 26.00
CA ARG A 137 -17.68 -21.58 25.46
C ARG A 137 -18.05 -20.50 24.42
N ARG A 138 -17.60 -19.25 24.62
CA ARG A 138 -17.80 -18.13 23.68
C ARG A 138 -17.03 -18.36 22.37
N ALA A 139 -15.75 -18.71 22.47
CA ALA A 139 -14.91 -19.03 21.32
C ALA A 139 -15.47 -20.22 20.52
N GLU A 140 -15.91 -21.28 21.20
CA GLU A 140 -16.50 -22.46 20.55
C GLU A 140 -17.83 -22.15 19.89
N SER A 141 -18.66 -21.27 20.47
CA SER A 141 -19.91 -20.80 19.84
C SER A 141 -19.65 -20.06 18.53
N ALA A 142 -18.61 -19.21 18.51
CA ALA A 142 -18.21 -18.50 17.29
C ALA A 142 -17.66 -19.47 16.24
N LYS A 143 -16.80 -20.42 16.64
CA LYS A 143 -16.26 -21.46 15.77
C LYS A 143 -17.35 -22.32 15.16
N SER A 144 -18.27 -22.83 15.98
CA SER A 144 -19.39 -23.65 15.50
C SER A 144 -20.20 -22.90 14.44
N PHE A 145 -20.51 -21.63 14.67
CA PHE A 145 -21.23 -20.81 13.72
C PHE A 145 -20.47 -20.61 12.39
N LEU A 146 -19.15 -20.40 12.44
CA LEU A 146 -18.32 -20.33 11.23
C LEU A 146 -18.26 -21.66 10.47
N VAL A 147 -18.25 -22.80 11.19
CA VAL A 147 -18.31 -24.12 10.58
C VAL A 147 -19.67 -24.35 9.91
N ASP A 148 -20.78 -23.94 10.54
CA ASP A 148 -22.13 -24.00 9.97
C ASP A 148 -22.24 -23.14 8.68
N LEU A 149 -21.47 -22.06 8.58
CA LEU A 149 -21.33 -21.25 7.38
C LEU A 149 -20.39 -21.84 6.32
N GLY A 150 -19.83 -23.04 6.55
CA GLY A 150 -19.01 -23.79 5.60
C GLY A 150 -17.51 -23.56 5.71
N ILE A 151 -17.02 -22.91 6.76
CA ILE A 151 -15.57 -22.79 7.01
C ILE A 151 -15.07 -24.10 7.60
N SER A 152 -14.00 -24.68 7.04
CA SER A 152 -13.41 -25.93 7.55
C SER A 152 -12.94 -25.76 9.01
N ALA A 153 -13.35 -26.70 9.88
CA ALA A 153 -12.94 -26.71 11.28
C ALA A 153 -11.42 -26.76 11.47
N SER A 154 -10.69 -27.34 10.51
CA SER A 154 -9.22 -27.40 10.53
C SER A 154 -8.54 -26.03 10.36
N ARG A 155 -9.28 -25.02 9.89
CA ARG A 155 -8.81 -23.64 9.74
C ARG A 155 -9.06 -22.78 10.98
N LEU A 156 -9.76 -23.31 11.99
CA LEU A 156 -10.24 -22.57 13.14
C LEU A 156 -9.70 -23.21 14.43
N THR A 157 -9.01 -22.42 15.22
CA THR A 157 -8.52 -22.81 16.55
C THR A 157 -9.15 -21.89 17.60
N THR A 158 -9.59 -22.45 18.72
CA THR A 158 -10.09 -21.68 19.87
C THR A 158 -9.03 -21.57 20.95
N ILE A 159 -8.94 -20.43 21.61
CA ILE A 159 -8.14 -20.21 22.82
C ILE A 159 -8.97 -19.33 23.76
N SER A 160 -9.04 -19.70 25.04
CA SER A 160 -9.61 -18.85 26.06
C SER A 160 -8.52 -18.18 26.89
N TYR A 161 -8.64 -16.89 27.07
CA TYR A 161 -7.84 -16.11 28.03
C TYR A 161 -8.66 -15.70 29.26
N GLY A 162 -9.98 -15.98 29.25
CA GLY A 162 -10.84 -15.54 30.36
C GLY A 162 -10.65 -14.06 30.65
N GLU A 163 -10.40 -13.71 31.90
CA GLU A 163 -10.15 -12.36 32.37
C GLU A 163 -8.66 -11.93 32.29
N GLU A 164 -7.74 -12.85 31.97
CA GLU A 164 -6.29 -12.58 32.01
C GLU A 164 -5.81 -11.62 30.91
N ARG A 165 -6.60 -11.46 29.83
CA ARG A 165 -6.31 -10.55 28.74
C ARG A 165 -7.57 -9.76 28.37
N PRO A 166 -7.90 -8.69 29.11
CA PRO A 166 -9.08 -7.88 28.81
C PRO A 166 -8.93 -7.18 27.46
N LEU A 167 -10.01 -7.13 26.68
CA LEU A 167 -10.04 -6.42 25.39
C LEU A 167 -9.99 -4.90 25.58
N ASP A 168 -10.56 -4.38 26.66
CA ASP A 168 -10.43 -2.97 27.08
C ASP A 168 -9.62 -2.91 28.38
N PRO A 169 -8.39 -2.38 28.35
CA PRO A 169 -7.56 -2.26 29.56
C PRO A 169 -8.13 -1.28 30.60
N ARG A 170 -9.20 -0.55 30.27
CA ARG A 170 -9.91 0.36 31.21
C ARG A 170 -11.04 -0.33 31.97
N SER A 171 -11.31 -1.59 31.67
CA SER A 171 -12.35 -2.39 32.33
C SER A 171 -11.91 -3.05 33.65
N ASN A 172 -10.75 -2.65 34.19
CA ASN A 172 -10.25 -3.08 35.50
C ASN A 172 -10.57 -2.05 36.59
#